data_33f7ca9042c643bdbf39f891fb9a198e
#
_entry.id   33f7ca9042c643bdbf39f891fb9a198e
#
_cell.length_a   1.000
_cell.length_b   1.000
_cell.length_c   1.000
_cell.angle_alpha   90.00
_cell.angle_beta   90.00
_cell.angle_gamma   90.00
#
_symmetry.space_group_name_H-M   'P 1'
#
loop_
_entity.id
_entity.type
_entity.pdbx_description
1 polymer ?
#
loop_
_entity_poly.entity_id
_entity_poly.type
_entity_poly.pdbx_seq_one_letter_code
_entity_poly.pdbx_strand_id
1 'polypeptide(L)'
;MIRNILFLLLVLIVTPTMAQSDNIKKKVHYNAFSHNDYTRKRPLMDAYDRGFNCVEADLWYIGGKLYVYHDRPLMPSRDRIFEKMYLEPLVKLIKQNGGRVHERGRKPFMLMIDCKSDGEEMLPALERALEPYKELLFRVENGSYKKGAILIFLSGKSPRKTILERGEGFLFIDGVIPDIGKGYDSHMMPVISHNYAAICKWRGKGEMPQEELEKMREIIRNAHREGKLFRWWGAPDTKEFKRLFIREGVDLIGADNLDILIEVLQNREN
;
A
#
# COMPACT_ATOMS: atom_id res chain seq x y z
N MET A 1 1.18 -49.98 -70.25
CA MET A 1 2.10 -49.04 -69.58
C MET A 1 1.23 -48.13 -68.69
N ILE A 2 1.15 -48.43 -67.39
CA ILE A 2 0.36 -47.64 -66.42
C ILE A 2 1.41 -46.91 -65.56
N ARG A 3 1.38 -45.57 -65.61
CA ARG A 3 2.27 -44.70 -64.83
C ARG A 3 1.59 -44.36 -63.51
N ASN A 4 2.13 -44.91 -62.40
CA ASN A 4 1.71 -44.53 -61.06
C ASN A 4 2.26 -43.17 -60.73
N ILE A 5 1.39 -42.19 -60.45
CA ILE A 5 1.72 -40.87 -59.92
C ILE A 5 1.56 -40.95 -58.38
N LEU A 6 2.68 -40.88 -57.67
CA LEU A 6 2.75 -40.84 -56.23
C LEU A 6 2.52 -39.40 -55.75
N PHE A 7 1.37 -39.09 -55.13
CA PHE A 7 1.12 -37.80 -54.50
C PHE A 7 1.75 -37.81 -53.09
N LEU A 8 2.81 -37.02 -52.93
CA LEU A 8 3.40 -36.76 -51.61
C LEU A 8 2.58 -35.71 -50.89
N LEU A 9 1.82 -36.11 -49.84
CA LEU A 9 1.13 -35.16 -48.97
C LEU A 9 2.15 -34.59 -47.97
N LEU A 10 2.50 -33.32 -48.11
CA LEU A 10 3.32 -32.58 -47.17
C LEU A 10 2.41 -32.13 -46.01
N VAL A 11 2.45 -32.81 -44.88
CA VAL A 11 1.78 -32.37 -43.66
C VAL A 11 2.62 -31.31 -42.96
N LEU A 12 2.24 -30.04 -43.11
CA LEU A 12 2.80 -28.93 -42.33
C LEU A 12 2.33 -29.06 -40.87
N ILE A 13 3.20 -29.55 -39.99
CA ILE A 13 2.99 -29.53 -38.55
C ILE A 13 3.22 -28.06 -38.08
N VAL A 14 2.13 -27.32 -37.95
CA VAL A 14 2.17 -26.01 -37.25
C VAL A 14 2.26 -26.29 -35.77
N THR A 15 3.46 -26.28 -35.22
CA THR A 15 3.66 -26.25 -33.78
C THR A 15 3.20 -24.89 -33.26
N PRO A 16 2.25 -24.84 -32.29
CA PRO A 16 1.92 -23.57 -31.67
C PRO A 16 3.18 -23.06 -30.94
N THR A 17 3.75 -21.97 -31.42
CA THR A 17 4.75 -21.22 -30.69
C THR A 17 4.04 -20.68 -29.44
N MET A 18 4.23 -21.36 -28.31
CA MET A 18 3.86 -20.82 -27.02
C MET A 18 4.63 -19.50 -26.89
N ALA A 19 3.90 -18.40 -26.97
CA ALA A 19 4.46 -17.09 -26.68
C ALA A 19 5.02 -17.18 -25.27
N GLN A 20 6.33 -17.25 -25.17
CA GLN A 20 7.07 -17.13 -23.94
C GLN A 20 6.75 -15.73 -23.42
N SER A 21 5.79 -15.62 -22.49
CA SER A 21 5.57 -14.37 -21.79
C SER A 21 6.88 -14.07 -21.11
N ASP A 22 7.60 -13.09 -21.64
CA ASP A 22 8.76 -12.51 -20.96
C ASP A 22 8.28 -12.12 -19.56
N ASN A 23 8.58 -12.97 -18.60
CA ASN A 23 8.44 -12.72 -17.19
C ASN A 23 9.48 -11.63 -16.83
N ILE A 24 9.22 -10.40 -17.28
CA ILE A 24 9.92 -9.23 -16.76
C ILE A 24 9.57 -9.21 -15.28
N LYS A 25 10.51 -9.74 -14.48
CA LYS A 25 10.36 -9.94 -13.04
C LYS A 25 10.07 -8.58 -12.41
N LYS A 26 8.83 -8.37 -12.02
CA LYS A 26 8.32 -7.09 -11.49
C LYS A 26 9.20 -6.58 -10.36
N LYS A 27 9.69 -5.35 -10.50
CA LYS A 27 10.41 -4.65 -9.45
C LYS A 27 9.43 -4.21 -8.37
N VAL A 28 9.78 -4.40 -7.10
CA VAL A 28 8.99 -3.93 -5.96
C VAL A 28 9.44 -2.53 -5.56
N HIS A 29 8.51 -1.59 -5.56
CA HIS A 29 8.72 -0.19 -5.17
C HIS A 29 8.22 0.02 -3.74
N TYR A 30 9.11 -0.08 -2.76
CA TYR A 30 8.77 -0.01 -1.33
C TYR A 30 8.28 1.36 -0.87
N ASN A 31 8.56 2.41 -1.63
CA ASN A 31 8.10 3.77 -1.39
C ASN A 31 6.84 4.15 -2.18
N ALA A 32 6.31 3.25 -3.01
CA ALA A 32 5.11 3.51 -3.78
C ALA A 32 3.84 3.14 -2.99
N PHE A 33 2.96 4.12 -2.81
CA PHE A 33 1.70 4.05 -2.09
C PHE A 33 0.54 4.38 -3.03
N SER A 34 -0.38 3.43 -3.23
CA SER A 34 -1.61 3.64 -4.00
C SER A 34 -2.65 4.32 -3.11
N HIS A 35 -2.78 5.63 -3.25
CA HIS A 35 -3.80 6.43 -2.59
C HIS A 35 -5.17 6.19 -3.22
N ASN A 36 -6.23 6.12 -2.42
CA ASN A 36 -7.58 5.79 -2.88
C ASN A 36 -7.64 4.53 -3.77
N ASP A 37 -6.87 3.50 -3.41
CA ASP A 37 -6.70 2.29 -4.23
C ASP A 37 -8.03 1.63 -4.63
N TYR A 38 -9.03 1.68 -3.77
CA TYR A 38 -10.38 1.13 -3.96
C TYR A 38 -11.19 1.80 -5.09
N THR A 39 -10.71 2.89 -5.66
CA THR A 39 -11.33 3.57 -6.83
C THR A 39 -10.85 2.99 -8.15
N ARG A 40 -9.82 2.13 -8.15
CA ARG A 40 -9.25 1.49 -9.34
C ARG A 40 -10.24 0.53 -9.98
N LYS A 41 -10.03 0.25 -11.27
CA LYS A 41 -10.79 -0.79 -11.98
C LYS A 41 -10.60 -2.17 -11.33
N ARG A 42 -9.39 -2.47 -10.87
CA ARG A 42 -9.03 -3.67 -10.12
C ARG A 42 -8.31 -3.26 -8.83
N PRO A 43 -9.04 -2.91 -7.75
CA PRO A 43 -8.44 -2.56 -6.46
C PRO A 43 -7.38 -3.59 -6.04
N LEU A 44 -6.34 -3.16 -5.35
CA LEU A 44 -5.15 -3.93 -5.03
C LEU A 44 -4.34 -4.36 -6.27
N MET A 45 -4.99 -4.99 -7.25
CA MET A 45 -4.30 -5.64 -8.36
C MET A 45 -3.65 -4.65 -9.34
N ASP A 46 -4.26 -3.47 -9.57
CA ASP A 46 -3.66 -2.45 -10.43
C ASP A 46 -2.38 -1.87 -9.83
N ALA A 47 -2.33 -1.71 -8.49
CA ALA A 47 -1.14 -1.32 -7.75
C ALA A 47 -0.11 -2.45 -7.67
N TYR A 48 -0.55 -3.67 -7.31
CA TYR A 48 0.29 -4.87 -7.26
C TYR A 48 1.00 -5.12 -8.59
N ASP A 49 0.28 -5.03 -9.71
CA ASP A 49 0.84 -5.24 -11.05
C ASP A 49 1.93 -4.23 -11.42
N ARG A 50 1.94 -3.06 -10.82
CA ARG A 50 2.98 -2.03 -10.95
C ARG A 50 4.07 -2.10 -9.89
N GLY A 51 4.05 -3.11 -9.02
CA GLY A 51 5.04 -3.32 -7.96
C GLY A 51 4.89 -2.38 -6.75
N PHE A 52 3.74 -1.76 -6.55
CA PHE A 52 3.46 -0.97 -5.34
C PHE A 52 3.46 -1.86 -4.11
N ASN A 53 4.08 -1.39 -3.03
CA ASN A 53 4.17 -2.14 -1.78
C ASN A 53 3.27 -1.60 -0.67
N CYS A 54 2.48 -0.58 -0.96
CA CYS A 54 1.50 -0.01 -0.04
C CYS A 54 0.24 0.40 -0.79
N VAL A 55 -0.94 0.11 -0.20
CA VAL A 55 -2.25 0.53 -0.71
C VAL A 55 -3.12 1.04 0.42
N GLU A 56 -4.11 1.88 0.08
CA GLU A 56 -5.11 2.43 0.99
C GLU A 56 -6.49 1.83 0.77
N ALA A 57 -7.17 1.51 1.87
CA ALA A 57 -8.56 1.12 1.89
C ALA A 57 -9.34 1.98 2.89
N ASP A 58 -10.33 2.73 2.42
CA ASP A 58 -11.23 3.52 3.27
C ASP A 58 -12.37 2.65 3.78
N LEU A 59 -12.51 2.49 5.09
CA LEU A 59 -13.47 1.58 5.67
C LEU A 59 -14.60 2.28 6.42
N TRP A 60 -15.82 1.88 6.08
CA TRP A 60 -17.05 2.16 6.82
C TRP A 60 -17.53 0.91 7.54
N TYR A 61 -17.83 1.04 8.84
CA TYR A 61 -18.50 0.00 9.60
C TYR A 61 -20.01 0.22 9.54
N ILE A 62 -20.74 -0.69 8.88
CA ILE A 62 -22.19 -0.58 8.64
C ILE A 62 -22.83 -1.95 8.86
N GLY A 63 -23.76 -2.05 9.79
CA GLY A 63 -24.53 -3.28 10.01
C GLY A 63 -23.67 -4.52 10.29
N GLY A 64 -22.61 -4.37 11.08
CA GLY A 64 -21.71 -5.45 11.46
C GLY A 64 -20.64 -5.82 10.44
N LYS A 65 -20.54 -5.11 9.30
CA LYS A 65 -19.60 -5.38 8.20
C LYS A 65 -18.73 -4.18 7.88
N LEU A 66 -17.57 -4.45 7.29
CA LEU A 66 -16.60 -3.46 6.83
C LEU A 66 -16.73 -3.26 5.32
N TYR A 67 -17.13 -2.07 4.91
CA TYR A 67 -17.34 -1.71 3.52
C TYR A 67 -16.30 -0.70 3.05
N VAL A 68 -15.83 -0.84 1.82
CA VAL A 68 -14.77 -0.02 1.24
C VAL A 68 -15.37 1.09 0.37
N TYR A 69 -15.40 2.32 0.89
CA TYR A 69 -15.90 3.51 0.21
C TYR A 69 -15.24 4.78 0.77
N HIS A 70 -15.08 5.81 -0.08
CA HIS A 70 -14.65 7.13 0.39
C HIS A 70 -15.74 7.80 1.24
N ASP A 71 -16.90 7.96 0.64
CA ASP A 71 -18.08 8.53 1.30
C ASP A 71 -18.99 7.42 1.82
N ARG A 72 -19.76 7.74 2.85
CA ARG A 72 -20.70 6.76 3.43
C ARG A 72 -21.77 6.37 2.41
N PRO A 73 -21.85 5.09 2.01
CA PRO A 73 -22.83 4.65 1.04
C PRO A 73 -24.23 4.60 1.67
N LEU A 74 -25.25 4.99 0.88
CA LEU A 74 -26.66 4.80 1.28
C LEU A 74 -27.05 3.31 1.23
N MET A 75 -26.57 2.61 0.19
CA MET A 75 -26.78 1.17 -0.01
C MET A 75 -25.44 0.51 -0.30
N PRO A 76 -24.78 -0.10 0.70
CA PRO A 76 -23.47 -0.72 0.51
C PRO A 76 -23.58 -2.01 -0.32
N SER A 77 -22.73 -2.14 -1.34
CA SER A 77 -22.64 -3.34 -2.17
C SER A 77 -21.88 -4.46 -1.46
N ARG A 78 -22.36 -5.71 -1.60
CA ARG A 78 -21.67 -6.90 -1.10
C ARG A 78 -20.33 -7.19 -1.79
N ASP A 79 -20.08 -6.58 -2.95
CA ASP A 79 -18.82 -6.72 -3.65
C ASP A 79 -17.74 -5.76 -3.12
N ARG A 80 -18.15 -4.79 -2.31
CA ARG A 80 -17.25 -3.82 -1.69
C ARG A 80 -17.01 -4.10 -0.20
N ILE A 81 -17.03 -5.36 0.19
CA ILE A 81 -16.65 -5.82 1.52
C ILE A 81 -15.13 -5.93 1.58
N PHE A 82 -14.53 -5.47 2.67
CA PHE A 82 -13.08 -5.39 2.88
C PHE A 82 -12.39 -6.73 2.66
N GLU A 83 -12.94 -7.81 3.20
CA GLU A 83 -12.41 -9.17 3.06
C GLU A 83 -12.28 -9.55 1.60
N LYS A 84 -13.33 -9.32 0.79
CA LYS A 84 -13.35 -9.64 -0.65
C LYS A 84 -12.41 -8.77 -1.48
N MET A 85 -12.35 -7.47 -1.17
CA MET A 85 -11.58 -6.53 -1.99
C MET A 85 -10.08 -6.60 -1.70
N TYR A 86 -9.68 -6.91 -0.47
CA TYR A 86 -8.28 -6.82 -0.04
C TYR A 86 -7.76 -8.10 0.62
N LEU A 87 -8.43 -8.66 1.63
CA LEU A 87 -7.86 -9.78 2.40
C LEU A 87 -7.75 -11.06 1.57
N GLU A 88 -8.83 -11.49 0.93
CA GLU A 88 -8.83 -12.71 0.11
C GLU A 88 -7.82 -12.64 -1.04
N PRO A 89 -7.74 -11.54 -1.84
CA PRO A 89 -6.71 -11.38 -2.86
C PRO A 89 -5.29 -11.36 -2.30
N LEU A 90 -5.03 -10.68 -1.16
CA LEU A 90 -3.71 -10.68 -0.52
C LEU A 90 -3.30 -12.08 -0.07
N VAL A 91 -4.20 -12.83 0.57
CA VAL A 91 -3.95 -14.22 0.99
C VAL A 91 -3.64 -15.11 -0.21
N LYS A 92 -4.37 -14.93 -1.32
CA LYS A 92 -4.09 -15.66 -2.57
C LYS A 92 -2.70 -15.35 -3.12
N LEU A 93 -2.31 -14.08 -3.17
CA LEU A 93 -0.97 -13.67 -3.59
C LEU A 93 0.12 -14.27 -2.69
N ILE A 94 -0.06 -14.24 -1.37
CA ILE A 94 0.89 -14.80 -0.41
C ILE A 94 1.08 -16.31 -0.64
N LYS A 95 -0.01 -17.05 -0.87
CA LYS A 95 0.06 -18.49 -1.18
C LYS A 95 0.79 -18.77 -2.50
N GLN A 96 0.53 -17.95 -3.53
CA GLN A 96 1.17 -18.09 -4.84
C GLN A 96 2.65 -17.72 -4.83
N ASN A 97 3.06 -16.76 -3.99
CA ASN A 97 4.39 -16.18 -3.97
C ASN A 97 5.27 -16.67 -2.80
N GLY A 98 5.01 -17.88 -2.29
CA GLY A 98 5.86 -18.51 -1.28
C GLY A 98 5.91 -17.77 0.06
N GLY A 99 4.75 -17.30 0.55
CA GLY A 99 4.62 -16.65 1.85
C GLY A 99 4.82 -15.13 1.83
N ARG A 100 4.80 -14.48 0.65
CA ARG A 100 4.97 -13.03 0.48
C ARG A 100 3.94 -12.48 -0.48
N VAL A 101 3.58 -11.20 -0.36
CA VAL A 101 2.68 -10.57 -1.33
C VAL A 101 3.37 -10.43 -2.69
N HIS A 102 4.59 -9.92 -2.74
CA HIS A 102 5.42 -9.91 -3.95
C HIS A 102 6.44 -11.05 -3.90
N GLU A 103 6.58 -11.84 -4.95
CA GLU A 103 7.52 -12.97 -5.03
C GLU A 103 8.95 -12.59 -4.61
N ARG A 104 9.39 -11.39 -4.97
CA ARG A 104 10.70 -10.84 -4.62
C ARG A 104 10.67 -9.81 -3.49
N GLY A 105 9.54 -9.72 -2.78
CA GLY A 105 9.38 -8.81 -1.67
C GLY A 105 10.33 -9.16 -0.52
N ARG A 106 11.09 -8.13 -0.04
CA ARG A 106 11.99 -8.25 1.12
C ARG A 106 11.43 -7.60 2.37
N LYS A 107 10.39 -6.76 2.23
CA LYS A 107 9.67 -6.10 3.30
C LYS A 107 8.20 -6.52 3.27
N PRO A 108 7.45 -6.42 4.38
CA PRO A 108 6.02 -6.68 4.38
C PRO A 108 5.31 -5.74 3.40
N PHE A 109 4.22 -6.22 2.82
CA PHE A 109 3.28 -5.37 2.10
C PHE A 109 2.52 -4.52 3.12
N MET A 110 2.33 -3.24 2.84
CA MET A 110 1.66 -2.33 3.76
C MET A 110 0.21 -2.11 3.31
N LEU A 111 -0.72 -2.29 4.23
CA LEU A 111 -2.13 -1.97 4.02
C LEU A 111 -2.52 -0.86 4.99
N MET A 112 -2.72 0.34 4.46
CA MET A 112 -3.30 1.43 5.23
C MET A 112 -4.83 1.32 5.22
N ILE A 113 -5.42 1.38 6.39
CA ILE A 113 -6.86 1.44 6.56
C ILE A 113 -7.22 2.84 7.07
N ASP A 114 -7.92 3.62 6.26
CA ASP A 114 -8.50 4.89 6.71
C ASP A 114 -9.88 4.64 7.31
N CYS A 115 -9.97 4.78 8.63
CA CYS A 115 -11.19 4.57 9.40
C CYS A 115 -12.17 5.74 9.19
N LYS A 116 -13.21 5.51 8.39
CA LYS A 116 -14.25 6.51 8.11
C LYS A 116 -15.37 6.52 9.16
N SER A 117 -15.63 5.39 9.81
CA SER A 117 -16.49 5.26 10.98
C SER A 117 -15.70 5.50 12.27
N ASP A 118 -16.38 5.60 13.40
CA ASP A 118 -15.74 5.58 14.70
C ASP A 118 -14.89 4.32 14.87
N GLY A 119 -13.62 4.50 15.21
CA GLY A 119 -12.64 3.43 15.25
C GLY A 119 -12.88 2.45 16.39
N GLU A 120 -13.35 2.94 17.53
CA GLU A 120 -13.64 2.07 18.69
C GLU A 120 -14.83 1.13 18.39
N GLU A 121 -15.85 1.62 17.69
CA GLU A 121 -16.97 0.78 17.22
C GLU A 121 -16.53 -0.21 16.15
N MET A 122 -15.59 0.19 15.28
CA MET A 122 -15.13 -0.63 14.17
C MET A 122 -14.09 -1.68 14.59
N LEU A 123 -13.31 -1.44 15.64
CA LEU A 123 -12.19 -2.27 16.07
C LEU A 123 -12.58 -3.76 16.24
N PRO A 124 -13.66 -4.14 16.92
CA PRO A 124 -14.02 -5.55 17.06
C PRO A 124 -14.34 -6.23 15.72
N ALA A 125 -14.85 -5.48 14.74
CA ALA A 125 -15.12 -6.02 13.40
C ALA A 125 -13.83 -6.20 12.58
N LEU A 126 -12.89 -5.27 12.69
CA LEU A 126 -11.55 -5.39 12.09
C LEU A 126 -10.81 -6.60 12.66
N GLU A 127 -10.77 -6.74 13.97
CA GLU A 127 -10.10 -7.87 14.63
C GLU A 127 -10.72 -9.21 14.19
N ARG A 128 -12.05 -9.32 14.19
CA ARG A 128 -12.71 -10.54 13.69
C ARG A 128 -12.39 -10.86 12.22
N ALA A 129 -12.34 -9.86 11.36
CA ALA A 129 -12.02 -10.06 9.94
C ALA A 129 -10.56 -10.51 9.74
N LEU A 130 -9.65 -10.06 10.58
CA LEU A 130 -8.21 -10.30 10.46
C LEU A 130 -7.71 -11.53 11.24
N GLU A 131 -8.38 -11.91 12.33
CA GLU A 131 -7.97 -13.03 13.22
C GLU A 131 -7.70 -14.34 12.45
N PRO A 132 -8.50 -14.76 11.44
CA PRO A 132 -8.20 -15.98 10.66
C PRO A 132 -6.86 -15.92 9.91
N TYR A 133 -6.31 -14.73 9.72
CA TYR A 133 -5.09 -14.47 8.95
C TYR A 133 -3.93 -13.96 9.80
N LYS A 134 -4.03 -13.96 11.13
CA LYS A 134 -3.06 -13.36 12.05
C LYS A 134 -1.62 -13.82 11.82
N GLU A 135 -1.41 -15.07 11.43
CA GLU A 135 -0.07 -15.60 11.15
C GLU A 135 0.58 -14.99 9.88
N LEU A 136 -0.23 -14.39 9.01
CA LEU A 136 0.23 -13.65 7.83
C LEU A 136 0.49 -12.17 8.15
N LEU A 137 0.03 -11.69 9.31
CA LEU A 137 0.14 -10.30 9.72
C LEU A 137 1.40 -10.07 10.54
N PHE A 138 2.02 -8.92 10.31
CA PHE A 138 2.97 -8.37 11.25
C PHE A 138 2.24 -8.10 12.56
N ARG A 139 2.82 -8.50 13.70
CA ARG A 139 2.15 -8.39 15.00
C ARG A 139 3.12 -8.23 16.16
N VAL A 140 2.64 -7.67 17.25
CA VAL A 140 3.29 -7.69 18.55
C VAL A 140 2.53 -8.65 19.45
N GLU A 141 3.23 -9.61 20.04
CA GLU A 141 2.67 -10.66 20.87
C GLU A 141 3.62 -10.97 22.02
N ASN A 142 3.14 -10.82 23.28
CA ASN A 142 3.95 -10.96 24.49
C ASN A 142 5.24 -10.11 24.45
N GLY A 143 5.13 -8.84 24.04
CA GLY A 143 6.25 -7.92 23.91
C GLY A 143 7.25 -8.25 22.79
N SER A 144 6.97 -9.23 21.95
CA SER A 144 7.84 -9.68 20.86
C SER A 144 7.24 -9.42 19.48
N TYR A 145 8.08 -9.00 18.53
CA TYR A 145 7.69 -8.84 17.14
C TYR A 145 7.64 -10.16 16.41
N LYS A 146 6.50 -10.42 15.79
CA LYS A 146 6.32 -11.52 14.84
C LYS A 146 6.19 -10.96 13.44
N LYS A 147 7.13 -11.32 12.57
CA LYS A 147 7.12 -10.88 11.17
C LYS A 147 6.04 -11.62 10.40
N GLY A 148 5.24 -10.85 9.65
CA GLY A 148 4.25 -11.34 8.71
C GLY A 148 4.50 -10.85 7.30
N ALA A 149 3.67 -11.29 6.36
CA ALA A 149 3.71 -10.83 4.98
C ALA A 149 3.05 -9.44 4.80
N ILE A 150 2.14 -9.07 5.71
CA ILE A 150 1.35 -7.83 5.66
C ILE A 150 1.53 -7.06 6.96
N LEU A 151 1.75 -5.75 6.86
CA LEU A 151 1.69 -4.80 7.96
C LEU A 151 0.46 -3.91 7.76
N ILE A 152 -0.44 -3.86 8.75
CA ILE A 152 -1.68 -3.06 8.71
C ILE A 152 -1.55 -1.88 9.67
N PHE A 153 -1.76 -0.67 9.17
CA PHE A 153 -1.76 0.54 10.01
C PHE A 153 -3.00 1.39 9.73
N LEU A 154 -3.52 1.99 10.80
CA LEU A 154 -4.81 2.68 10.83
C LEU A 154 -4.63 4.18 10.83
N SER A 155 -5.35 4.85 9.95
CA SER A 155 -5.49 6.30 9.84
C SER A 155 -6.93 6.75 10.10
N GLY A 156 -7.22 8.02 9.88
CA GLY A 156 -8.56 8.59 10.03
C GLY A 156 -9.07 8.55 11.48
N LYS A 157 -10.30 8.10 11.67
CA LYS A 157 -10.94 7.97 12.99
C LYS A 157 -10.52 6.69 13.72
N SER A 158 -9.24 6.36 13.67
CA SER A 158 -8.70 5.10 14.22
C SER A 158 -8.89 5.01 15.75
N PRO A 159 -9.00 3.78 16.32
CA PRO A 159 -9.07 3.53 17.76
C PRO A 159 -7.68 3.66 18.40
N ARG A 160 -7.06 4.81 18.17
CA ARG A 160 -5.67 5.09 18.47
C ARG A 160 -5.31 4.85 19.93
N LYS A 161 -6.18 5.35 20.85
CA LYS A 161 -5.92 5.23 22.29
C LYS A 161 -5.87 3.76 22.71
N THR A 162 -6.89 3.01 22.35
CA THR A 162 -7.03 1.59 22.69
C THR A 162 -5.86 0.76 22.16
N ILE A 163 -5.44 0.98 20.92
CA ILE A 163 -4.33 0.23 20.30
C ILE A 163 -3.00 0.57 20.99
N LEU A 164 -2.71 1.86 21.22
CA LEU A 164 -1.44 2.28 21.83
C LEU A 164 -1.35 1.88 23.30
N GLU A 165 -2.46 1.95 24.07
CA GLU A 165 -2.50 1.49 25.48
C GLU A 165 -2.35 -0.03 25.59
N ARG A 166 -2.92 -0.80 24.64
CA ARG A 166 -2.74 -2.26 24.58
C ARG A 166 -1.30 -2.65 24.31
N GLY A 167 -0.61 -1.93 23.42
CA GLY A 167 0.80 -2.17 23.08
C GLY A 167 1.08 -3.48 22.36
N GLU A 168 0.04 -4.23 21.96
CA GLU A 168 0.15 -5.50 21.24
C GLU A 168 -1.00 -5.71 20.24
N GLY A 169 -0.91 -6.77 19.43
CA GLY A 169 -1.86 -7.09 18.36
C GLY A 169 -1.26 -6.92 16.97
N PHE A 170 -2.09 -6.91 15.96
CA PHE A 170 -1.72 -6.85 14.53
C PHE A 170 -2.21 -5.59 13.82
N LEU A 171 -2.72 -4.62 14.58
CA LEU A 171 -3.13 -3.30 14.09
C LEU A 171 -2.21 -2.24 14.69
N PHE A 172 -1.70 -1.37 13.84
CA PHE A 172 -0.77 -0.30 14.19
C PHE A 172 -1.36 1.06 13.86
N ILE A 173 -0.71 2.13 14.29
CA ILE A 173 -1.26 3.48 14.14
C ILE A 173 -0.42 4.30 13.15
N ASP A 174 -1.12 4.99 12.25
CA ASP A 174 -0.58 6.13 11.50
C ASP A 174 -0.51 7.34 12.41
N GLY A 175 0.70 7.73 12.81
CA GLY A 175 0.94 8.88 13.67
C GLY A 175 0.89 10.19 12.89
N VAL A 176 0.99 11.30 13.62
CA VAL A 176 1.06 12.66 13.08
C VAL A 176 2.30 13.38 13.57
N ILE A 177 2.70 14.51 12.93
CA ILE A 177 3.89 15.28 13.34
C ILE A 177 3.94 15.56 14.86
N PRO A 178 2.83 15.95 15.54
CA PRO A 178 2.84 16.14 16.98
C PRO A 178 3.18 14.90 17.82
N ASP A 179 3.27 13.71 17.22
CA ASP A 179 3.64 12.48 17.92
C ASP A 179 5.15 12.23 17.95
N ILE A 180 5.87 12.92 17.10
CA ILE A 180 7.34 12.89 17.09
C ILE A 180 7.83 13.46 18.43
N GLY A 181 8.74 12.77 19.08
CA GLY A 181 9.30 13.14 20.39
C GLY A 181 8.48 12.64 21.60
N LYS A 182 7.34 11.97 21.40
CA LYS A 182 6.53 11.44 22.50
C LYS A 182 6.91 10.03 22.96
N GLY A 183 7.90 9.41 22.32
CA GLY A 183 8.39 8.08 22.73
C GLY A 183 7.49 6.90 22.36
N TYR A 184 6.53 7.07 21.43
CA TYR A 184 5.76 5.95 20.92
C TYR A 184 6.66 4.97 20.16
N ASP A 185 6.53 3.68 20.49
CA ASP A 185 7.26 2.61 19.82
C ASP A 185 7.02 2.60 18.31
N SER A 186 8.08 2.55 17.52
CA SER A 186 8.02 2.55 16.06
C SER A 186 7.30 1.32 15.47
N HIS A 187 7.15 0.25 16.25
CA HIS A 187 6.36 -0.89 15.80
C HIS A 187 4.87 -0.67 16.00
N MET A 188 4.48 0.01 17.09
CA MET A 188 3.07 0.36 17.30
C MET A 188 2.63 1.58 16.48
N MET A 189 3.59 2.44 16.10
CA MET A 189 3.39 3.60 15.23
C MET A 189 4.47 3.63 14.14
N PRO A 190 4.35 2.77 13.12
CA PRO A 190 5.40 2.60 12.10
C PRO A 190 5.49 3.75 11.10
N VAL A 191 4.45 4.56 10.98
CA VAL A 191 4.35 5.66 10.01
C VAL A 191 3.96 6.94 10.73
N ILE A 192 4.52 8.06 10.28
CA ILE A 192 4.04 9.42 10.57
C ILE A 192 3.53 10.01 9.29
N SER A 193 2.26 10.39 9.25
CA SER A 193 1.63 11.05 8.11
C SER A 193 1.19 12.47 8.47
N HIS A 194 1.30 13.41 7.53
CA HIS A 194 0.81 14.76 7.76
C HIS A 194 0.32 15.44 6.48
N ASN A 195 -0.61 16.41 6.64
CA ASN A 195 -1.08 17.22 5.53
C ASN A 195 0.05 18.15 5.06
N TYR A 196 0.49 17.97 3.82
CA TYR A 196 1.52 18.82 3.22
C TYR A 196 1.15 20.28 3.27
N ALA A 197 -0.10 20.62 2.93
CA ALA A 197 -0.57 21.99 2.86
C ALA A 197 -0.64 22.71 4.23
N ALA A 198 -0.65 21.97 5.34
CA ALA A 198 -0.59 22.55 6.68
C ALA A 198 0.84 23.06 7.04
N ILE A 199 1.85 22.54 6.35
CA ILE A 199 3.26 22.84 6.63
C ILE A 199 3.90 23.69 5.52
N CYS A 200 3.67 23.35 4.25
CA CYS A 200 4.30 23.95 3.09
C CYS A 200 3.27 24.62 2.16
N LYS A 201 3.60 25.79 1.66
CA LYS A 201 2.76 26.56 0.72
C LYS A 201 3.15 26.35 -0.74
N TRP A 202 4.38 25.90 -1.01
CA TRP A 202 4.85 25.65 -2.36
C TRP A 202 3.95 24.64 -3.09
N ARG A 203 3.66 24.87 -4.39
CA ARG A 203 2.71 24.08 -5.19
C ARG A 203 3.31 23.55 -6.49
N GLY A 204 4.64 23.41 -6.55
CA GLY A 204 5.33 22.79 -7.69
C GLY A 204 5.76 23.79 -8.79
N LYS A 205 5.57 25.09 -8.61
CA LYS A 205 6.02 26.13 -9.57
C LYS A 205 7.26 26.82 -9.06
N GLY A 206 8.30 26.89 -9.89
CA GLY A 206 9.58 27.47 -9.51
C GLY A 206 10.29 26.66 -8.42
N GLU A 207 11.29 27.26 -7.81
CA GLU A 207 12.00 26.63 -6.71
C GLU A 207 11.18 26.68 -5.42
N MET A 208 11.27 25.61 -4.62
CA MET A 208 10.68 25.57 -3.30
C MET A 208 11.45 26.52 -2.37
N PRO A 209 10.77 27.40 -1.58
CA PRO A 209 11.42 28.26 -0.62
C PRO A 209 12.31 27.45 0.34
N GLN A 210 13.54 27.92 0.55
CA GLN A 210 14.56 27.20 1.35
C GLN A 210 14.07 26.90 2.78
N GLU A 211 13.35 27.85 3.40
CA GLU A 211 12.76 27.68 4.73
C GLU A 211 11.77 26.51 4.79
N GLU A 212 10.88 26.40 3.79
CA GLU A 212 9.91 25.29 3.70
C GLU A 212 10.62 23.95 3.47
N LEU A 213 11.65 23.94 2.63
CA LEU A 213 12.45 22.76 2.34
C LEU A 213 13.19 22.25 3.58
N GLU A 214 13.82 23.16 4.34
CA GLU A 214 14.53 22.82 5.57
C GLU A 214 13.59 22.29 6.65
N LYS A 215 12.43 22.93 6.82
CA LYS A 215 11.39 22.47 7.73
C LYS A 215 10.89 21.06 7.37
N MET A 216 10.64 20.82 6.08
CA MET A 216 10.24 19.48 5.59
C MET A 216 11.31 18.44 5.90
N ARG A 217 12.59 18.74 5.61
CA ARG A 217 13.73 17.85 5.91
C ARG A 217 13.89 17.57 7.39
N GLU A 218 13.70 18.58 8.24
CA GLU A 218 13.78 18.41 9.68
C GLU A 218 12.70 17.45 10.19
N ILE A 219 11.46 17.60 9.74
CA ILE A 219 10.34 16.72 10.12
C ILE A 219 10.63 15.26 9.71
N ILE A 220 11.07 15.04 8.47
CA ILE A 220 11.40 13.70 7.96
C ILE A 220 12.54 13.08 8.80
N ARG A 221 13.62 13.83 9.03
CA ARG A 221 14.74 13.35 9.87
C ARG A 221 14.31 13.01 11.29
N ASN A 222 13.39 13.77 11.87
CA ASN A 222 12.90 13.52 13.23
C ASN A 222 12.09 12.22 13.29
N ALA A 223 11.21 11.95 12.31
CA ALA A 223 10.51 10.67 12.19
C ALA A 223 11.48 9.50 12.02
N HIS A 224 12.48 9.65 11.14
CA HIS A 224 13.50 8.62 10.90
C HIS A 224 14.37 8.33 12.14
N ARG A 225 14.72 9.34 12.95
CA ARG A 225 15.46 9.12 14.20
C ARG A 225 14.71 8.24 15.21
N GLU A 226 13.39 8.21 15.12
CA GLU A 226 12.54 7.33 15.92
C GLU A 226 12.26 5.98 15.24
N GLY A 227 12.88 5.68 14.10
CA GLY A 227 12.68 4.45 13.33
C GLY A 227 11.32 4.38 12.62
N LYS A 228 10.66 5.51 12.41
CA LYS A 228 9.36 5.61 11.77
C LYS A 228 9.48 6.04 10.31
N LEU A 229 8.62 5.50 9.45
CA LEU A 229 8.47 5.95 8.07
C LEU A 229 7.71 7.28 8.04
N PHE A 230 7.94 8.07 6.98
CA PHE A 230 7.26 9.34 6.81
C PHE A 230 6.45 9.42 5.51
N ARG A 231 5.24 10.02 5.58
CA ARG A 231 4.32 10.23 4.46
C ARG A 231 3.73 11.64 4.48
N TRP A 232 3.75 12.32 3.32
CA TRP A 232 2.91 13.50 3.09
C TRP A 232 1.61 13.09 2.38
N TRP A 233 0.45 13.62 2.85
CA TRP A 233 -0.81 13.57 2.14
C TRP A 233 -1.29 14.98 1.76
N GLY A 234 -2.25 15.10 0.81
CA GLY A 234 -2.78 16.38 0.35
C GLY A 234 -1.81 17.23 -0.48
N ALA A 235 -0.70 16.65 -0.94
CA ALA A 235 0.18 17.28 -1.92
C ALA A 235 -0.34 17.03 -3.35
N PRO A 236 -0.05 17.94 -4.32
CA PRO A 236 -0.38 17.72 -5.72
C PRO A 236 0.21 16.43 -6.29
N ASP A 237 -0.60 15.67 -7.06
CA ASP A 237 -0.19 14.40 -7.68
C ASP A 237 0.56 14.64 -9.00
N THR A 238 1.71 15.32 -8.95
CA THR A 238 2.54 15.70 -10.11
C THR A 238 3.93 15.08 -10.06
N LYS A 239 4.60 15.00 -11.22
CA LYS A 239 5.98 14.51 -11.31
C LYS A 239 6.97 15.31 -10.45
N GLU A 240 6.75 16.64 -10.35
CA GLU A 240 7.58 17.54 -9.55
C GLU A 240 7.54 17.16 -8.07
N PHE A 241 6.33 16.91 -7.51
CA PHE A 241 6.18 16.48 -6.14
C PHE A 241 6.75 15.07 -5.91
N LYS A 242 6.54 14.13 -6.85
CA LYS A 242 7.13 12.79 -6.73
C LYS A 242 8.66 12.85 -6.70
N ARG A 243 9.27 13.65 -7.59
CA ARG A 243 10.73 13.86 -7.60
C ARG A 243 11.23 14.52 -6.31
N LEU A 244 10.53 15.57 -5.83
CA LEU A 244 10.84 16.22 -4.56
C LEU A 244 10.81 15.22 -3.41
N PHE A 245 9.74 14.48 -3.25
CA PHE A 245 9.57 13.53 -2.14
C PHE A 245 10.61 12.41 -2.17
N ILE A 246 10.91 11.88 -3.35
CA ILE A 246 11.98 10.89 -3.52
C ILE A 246 13.34 11.48 -3.11
N ARG A 247 13.67 12.69 -3.55
CA ARG A 247 14.93 13.35 -3.25
C ARG A 247 15.08 13.65 -1.77
N GLU A 248 14.01 14.07 -1.12
CA GLU A 248 14.03 14.45 0.30
C GLU A 248 13.78 13.26 1.25
N GLY A 249 13.69 12.04 0.72
CA GLY A 249 13.66 10.82 1.54
C GLY A 249 12.30 10.51 2.17
N VAL A 250 11.19 10.96 1.56
CA VAL A 250 9.84 10.52 1.97
C VAL A 250 9.68 9.03 1.68
N ASP A 251 9.21 8.26 2.66
CA ASP A 251 9.15 6.80 2.59
C ASP A 251 7.92 6.27 1.85
N LEU A 252 6.76 6.88 2.07
CA LEU A 252 5.51 6.50 1.40
C LEU A 252 5.02 7.66 0.53
N ILE A 253 5.14 7.48 -0.78
CA ILE A 253 4.80 8.49 -1.78
C ILE A 253 3.44 8.12 -2.38
N GLY A 254 2.40 8.82 -1.96
CA GLY A 254 1.04 8.63 -2.44
C GLY A 254 0.91 8.97 -3.93
N ALA A 255 0.11 8.20 -4.66
CA ALA A 255 -0.23 8.45 -6.05
C ALA A 255 -1.69 8.10 -6.34
N ASP A 256 -2.43 9.07 -6.91
CA ASP A 256 -3.72 8.82 -7.55
C ASP A 256 -3.51 8.30 -8.97
N ASN A 257 -2.52 8.81 -9.68
CA ASN A 257 -2.07 8.25 -10.95
C ASN A 257 -0.82 7.39 -10.73
N LEU A 258 -1.01 6.06 -10.73
CA LEU A 258 0.07 5.11 -10.46
C LEU A 258 1.19 5.18 -11.50
N ASP A 259 0.85 5.43 -12.77
CA ASP A 259 1.81 5.44 -13.87
C ASP A 259 2.76 6.63 -13.79
N ILE A 260 2.30 7.80 -13.30
CA ILE A 260 3.15 8.95 -13.02
C ILE A 260 4.25 8.61 -12.01
N LEU A 261 3.90 7.93 -10.91
CA LEU A 261 4.90 7.56 -9.91
C LEU A 261 5.89 6.53 -10.46
N ILE A 262 5.41 5.52 -11.18
CA ILE A 262 6.28 4.50 -11.78
C ILE A 262 7.26 5.14 -12.78
N GLU A 263 6.79 6.03 -13.64
CA GLU A 263 7.66 6.75 -14.57
C GLU A 263 8.78 7.50 -13.85
N VAL A 264 8.45 8.20 -12.76
CA VAL A 264 9.46 8.95 -11.98
C VAL A 264 10.44 8.02 -11.28
N LEU A 265 9.97 6.85 -10.77
CA LEU A 265 10.82 5.88 -10.09
C LEU A 265 11.78 5.15 -11.07
N GLN A 266 11.34 4.90 -12.31
CA GLN A 266 12.16 4.27 -13.35
C GLN A 266 13.22 5.22 -13.90
N ASN A 267 12.88 6.51 -14.12
CA ASN A 267 13.81 7.52 -14.63
C ASN A 267 14.90 7.92 -13.62
N ARG A 268 14.84 7.48 -12.37
CA ARG A 268 15.91 7.67 -11.38
C ARG A 268 17.09 6.72 -11.57
N GLU A 269 16.91 5.65 -12.32
CA GLU A 269 17.89 4.55 -12.48
C GLU A 269 18.71 4.65 -13.76
N ASN A 270 18.35 5.60 -14.61
CA ASN A 270 19.11 5.97 -15.82
C ASN A 270 19.88 7.28 -15.56
#